data_8c2b5fcf9794eab81dfd2b369f79ce0e
#
_entry.id   8c2b5fcf9794eab81dfd2b369f79ce0e
#
_cell.length_a   1.000
_cell.length_b   1.000
_cell.length_c   1.000
_cell.angle_alpha   90.00
_cell.angle_beta   90.00
_cell.angle_gamma   90.00
#
_symmetry.space_group_name_H-M   'P 1'
#
loop_
_entity.id
_entity.type
_entity.pdbx_description
1 polymer ?
#
loop_
_entity_poly.entity_id
_entity_poly.type
_entity_poly.pdbx_seq_one_letter_code
_entity_poly.pdbx_strand_id
1 'polypeptide(L)'
;MEGNVVLLDCTLRDGGYNNDWCFGHDTLIGVFERIVSAGVDFLEVGFLDQRRTFDPDRSIFPDTASVAKVFGGLDRGRTKLVGMIDFGTCDISHVQTRAESCLDGIRVIFKKHLREPAMAFCRQLKEMGYIVFSQLVSITSYTDDELMDLIRLVNDVKPHAVSIVDTYGLLHKGNLFHYYEMLDRHVDSDVAVGYHSHNNFQLAYANSIELINRHRDRSRTLLCDGSLFGMGKGAGNAPIELLCMYMRDNFGKDYHVSQLLEAIDANILPLYAKYHWGYSLKAFVAASNDCHPNYVSYLVDKKTLSIKSVNEILSRLQGDKKLLYDKNYIEQLYVDYQRHGCDDSTAYEGLKILLAGRNVLVLGPGKTIVDERPAIVEHIAAKNPFVISINYIPDGFSVDAVFLTNSKRYNQQVSAITANAASLKLIATSNLTRTKGEFDFTLDYESLVDRSAVFMDNSFIMMLKVLSKAGVRDVALAGFDGYSSDRENYYASKMEYDFVKRLGSEINSYVDKVLPELGRSMSLKFITTTVYKAI
;
A
#
# COMPACT_ATOMS: atom_id res chain seq x y z
N MET A 1 -34.81 27.27 1.10
CA MET A 1 -34.83 26.07 1.96
C MET A 1 -33.38 25.60 2.07
N GLU A 2 -32.85 25.60 3.29
CA GLU A 2 -31.49 25.11 3.52
C GLU A 2 -31.50 23.60 3.28
N GLY A 3 -30.69 23.10 2.35
CA GLY A 3 -30.55 21.68 2.08
C GLY A 3 -30.26 20.93 3.39
N ASN A 4 -30.99 19.83 3.61
CA ASN A 4 -30.84 19.01 4.83
C ASN A 4 -29.56 18.16 4.74
N VAL A 5 -28.40 18.79 4.98
CA VAL A 5 -27.10 18.13 4.99
C VAL A 5 -26.67 17.88 6.43
N VAL A 6 -26.25 16.66 6.72
CA VAL A 6 -25.71 16.21 8.01
C VAL A 6 -24.33 15.62 7.83
N LEU A 7 -23.46 15.77 8.83
CA LEU A 7 -22.09 15.28 8.81
C LEU A 7 -21.92 14.10 9.76
N LEU A 8 -21.10 13.15 9.34
CA LEU A 8 -20.68 12.00 10.15
C LEU A 8 -19.18 11.95 10.27
N ASP A 9 -18.67 11.91 11.51
CA ASP A 9 -17.27 11.61 11.75
C ASP A 9 -17.03 10.11 11.79
N CYS A 10 -16.07 9.61 11.00
CA CYS A 10 -15.68 8.21 10.95
C CYS A 10 -14.21 7.97 11.39
N THR A 11 -13.61 8.91 12.14
CA THR A 11 -12.21 8.83 12.59
C THR A 11 -11.91 7.54 13.33
N LEU A 12 -12.73 7.19 14.33
CA LEU A 12 -12.50 6.02 15.16
C LEU A 12 -12.74 4.70 14.44
N ARG A 13 -13.51 4.70 13.35
CA ARG A 13 -13.76 3.50 12.55
C ARG A 13 -12.80 3.40 11.38
N ASP A 14 -12.85 4.35 10.43
CA ASP A 14 -12.04 4.26 9.21
C ASP A 14 -10.57 4.61 9.45
N GLY A 15 -10.31 5.55 10.37
CA GLY A 15 -8.95 5.84 10.82
C GLY A 15 -8.25 4.64 11.45
N GLY A 16 -9.00 3.72 12.04
CA GLY A 16 -8.47 2.49 12.62
C GLY A 16 -7.72 1.57 11.65
N TYR A 17 -7.94 1.68 10.35
CA TYR A 17 -7.14 0.96 9.35
C TYR A 17 -5.65 1.34 9.37
N ASN A 18 -5.29 2.50 9.92
CA ASN A 18 -3.90 2.94 10.00
C ASN A 18 -3.16 2.35 11.21
N ASN A 19 -3.87 2.03 12.29
CA ASN A 19 -3.29 1.62 13.58
C ASN A 19 -3.87 0.32 14.15
N ASP A 20 -4.53 -0.50 13.34
CA ASP A 20 -5.28 -1.70 13.76
C ASP A 20 -6.30 -1.38 14.87
N TRP A 21 -7.00 -0.25 14.74
CA TRP A 21 -7.97 0.30 15.70
C TRP A 21 -7.42 0.54 17.11
N CYS A 22 -6.11 0.46 17.33
CA CYS A 22 -5.47 0.70 18.61
C CYS A 22 -5.15 2.19 18.78
N PHE A 23 -6.13 2.94 19.30
CA PHE A 23 -6.01 4.38 19.57
C PHE A 23 -5.46 4.68 20.97
N GLY A 24 -5.69 3.77 21.94
CA GLY A 24 -5.55 4.03 23.36
C GLY A 24 -6.83 4.62 23.96
N HIS A 25 -7.18 4.21 25.18
CA HIS A 25 -8.44 4.58 25.83
C HIS A 25 -8.63 6.11 25.91
N ASP A 26 -7.60 6.83 26.38
CA ASP A 26 -7.67 8.29 26.54
C ASP A 26 -7.88 9.00 25.20
N THR A 27 -7.30 8.49 24.10
CA THR A 27 -7.51 9.03 22.76
C THR A 27 -8.94 8.78 22.27
N LEU A 28 -9.51 7.59 22.53
CA LEU A 28 -10.89 7.28 22.18
C LEU A 28 -11.86 8.24 22.86
N ILE A 29 -11.67 8.49 24.17
CA ILE A 29 -12.49 9.41 24.94
C ILE A 29 -12.28 10.87 24.48
N GLY A 30 -11.03 11.30 24.30
CA GLY A 30 -10.70 12.66 23.88
C GLY A 30 -11.30 13.01 22.50
N VAL A 31 -11.18 12.10 21.51
CA VAL A 31 -11.81 12.27 20.20
C VAL A 31 -13.33 12.32 20.33
N PHE A 32 -13.94 11.41 21.10
CA PHE A 32 -15.38 11.40 21.35
C PHE A 32 -15.87 12.74 21.90
N GLU A 33 -15.29 13.22 23.00
CA GLU A 33 -15.69 14.47 23.65
C GLU A 33 -15.60 15.69 22.72
N ARG A 34 -14.53 15.77 21.92
CA ARG A 34 -14.32 16.90 21.00
C ARG A 34 -15.25 16.87 19.79
N ILE A 35 -15.53 15.70 19.23
CA ILE A 35 -16.53 15.55 18.14
C ILE A 35 -17.92 15.92 18.64
N VAL A 36 -18.30 15.47 19.83
CA VAL A 36 -19.57 15.83 20.48
C VAL A 36 -19.64 17.34 20.74
N SER A 37 -18.60 17.92 21.32
CA SER A 37 -18.51 19.37 21.60
C SER A 37 -18.51 20.21 20.33
N ALA A 38 -17.99 19.67 19.23
CA ALA A 38 -18.06 20.33 17.92
C ALA A 38 -19.47 20.31 17.33
N GLY A 39 -20.36 19.50 17.86
CA GLY A 39 -21.76 19.39 17.43
C GLY A 39 -21.93 18.63 16.12
N VAL A 40 -21.04 17.71 15.77
CA VAL A 40 -21.15 16.83 14.62
C VAL A 40 -22.38 15.93 14.80
N ASP A 41 -23.14 15.70 13.73
CA ASP A 41 -24.46 15.04 13.82
C ASP A 41 -24.36 13.55 14.19
N PHE A 42 -23.35 12.85 13.61
CA PHE A 42 -23.10 11.43 13.85
C PHE A 42 -21.62 11.18 14.16
N LEU A 43 -21.35 10.29 15.11
CA LEU A 43 -20.02 9.77 15.39
C LEU A 43 -19.99 8.25 15.23
N GLU A 44 -19.15 7.77 14.32
CA GLU A 44 -18.93 6.33 14.10
C GLU A 44 -17.82 5.84 15.03
N VAL A 45 -18.22 5.19 16.11
CA VAL A 45 -17.32 4.84 17.24
C VAL A 45 -16.42 3.63 16.98
N GLY A 46 -16.65 2.87 15.91
CA GLY A 46 -15.80 1.74 15.57
C GLY A 46 -16.53 0.62 14.82
N PHE A 47 -15.84 -0.53 14.68
CA PHE A 47 -16.38 -1.76 14.12
C PHE A 47 -16.99 -2.68 15.17
N LEU A 48 -18.00 -3.45 14.75
CA LEU A 48 -18.49 -4.65 15.44
C LEU A 48 -17.99 -5.89 14.68
N ASP A 49 -17.12 -6.66 15.33
CA ASP A 49 -16.53 -7.89 14.78
C ASP A 49 -16.39 -8.94 15.89
N GLN A 50 -17.30 -9.92 15.92
CA GLN A 50 -17.34 -10.96 16.95
C GLN A 50 -16.09 -11.85 17.04
N ARG A 51 -15.23 -11.81 16.03
CA ARG A 51 -13.96 -12.54 16.00
C ARG A 51 -12.88 -11.87 16.84
N ARG A 52 -13.11 -10.65 17.30
CA ARG A 52 -12.17 -9.88 18.13
C ARG A 52 -12.51 -10.05 19.60
N THR A 53 -11.50 -9.98 20.46
CA THR A 53 -11.67 -9.88 21.91
C THR A 53 -11.80 -8.40 22.28
N PHE A 54 -12.58 -8.13 23.34
CA PHE A 54 -12.70 -6.78 23.85
C PHE A 54 -11.36 -6.26 24.38
N ASP A 55 -10.99 -5.08 23.93
CA ASP A 55 -9.81 -4.33 24.37
C ASP A 55 -10.24 -2.85 24.51
N PRO A 56 -10.13 -2.24 25.72
CA PRO A 56 -10.56 -0.86 25.97
C PRO A 56 -9.76 0.19 25.18
N ASP A 57 -8.58 -0.17 24.66
CA ASP A 57 -7.71 0.70 23.87
C ASP A 57 -8.05 0.68 22.37
N ARG A 58 -9.05 -0.14 21.97
CA ARG A 58 -9.39 -0.34 20.56
C ARG A 58 -10.85 0.03 20.24
N SER A 59 -11.05 0.57 19.05
CA SER A 59 -12.36 0.88 18.48
C SER A 59 -12.91 -0.24 17.59
N ILE A 60 -12.61 -1.50 17.92
CA ILE A 60 -13.20 -2.69 17.30
C ILE A 60 -13.70 -3.61 18.41
N PHE A 61 -14.99 -3.93 18.37
CA PHE A 61 -15.71 -4.51 19.49
C PHE A 61 -16.33 -5.85 19.10
N PRO A 62 -16.35 -6.86 19.98
CA PRO A 62 -17.00 -8.15 19.69
C PRO A 62 -18.53 -8.05 19.61
N ASP A 63 -19.14 -7.07 20.29
CA ASP A 63 -20.58 -6.90 20.44
C ASP A 63 -20.94 -5.46 20.86
N THR A 64 -22.24 -5.12 20.83
CA THR A 64 -22.74 -3.79 21.23
C THR A 64 -22.60 -3.51 22.72
N ALA A 65 -22.63 -4.54 23.58
CA ALA A 65 -22.43 -4.38 25.02
C ALA A 65 -20.99 -3.92 25.35
N SER A 66 -20.02 -4.37 24.56
CA SER A 66 -18.62 -3.95 24.69
C SER A 66 -18.40 -2.49 24.27
N VAL A 67 -19.16 -1.97 23.30
CA VAL A 67 -19.15 -0.53 22.97
C VAL A 67 -19.58 0.31 24.17
N ALA A 68 -20.60 -0.13 24.89
CA ALA A 68 -21.09 0.57 26.07
C ALA A 68 -20.07 0.63 27.23
N LYS A 69 -19.13 -0.30 27.30
CA LYS A 69 -18.04 -0.26 28.31
C LYS A 69 -17.08 0.91 28.10
N VAL A 70 -16.96 1.41 26.87
CA VAL A 70 -16.11 2.56 26.53
C VAL A 70 -16.91 3.86 26.47
N PHE A 71 -18.05 3.86 25.78
CA PHE A 71 -18.79 5.08 25.45
C PHE A 71 -20.14 5.24 26.17
N GLY A 72 -20.66 4.19 26.83
CA GLY A 72 -22.02 4.17 27.35
C GLY A 72 -22.29 5.17 28.51
N GLY A 73 -21.27 5.57 29.25
CA GLY A 73 -21.37 6.54 30.35
C GLY A 73 -21.08 7.99 29.98
N LEU A 74 -20.73 8.27 28.72
CA LEU A 74 -20.31 9.60 28.28
C LEU A 74 -21.51 10.44 27.81
N ASP A 75 -21.43 11.74 28.10
CA ASP A 75 -22.41 12.69 27.54
C ASP A 75 -22.17 12.87 26.05
N ARG A 76 -23.19 12.58 25.26
CA ARG A 76 -23.14 12.67 23.80
C ARG A 76 -23.87 13.90 23.22
N GLY A 77 -24.43 14.74 24.07
CA GLY A 77 -25.21 15.89 23.63
C GLY A 77 -26.24 15.55 22.56
N ARG A 78 -26.18 16.24 21.41
CA ARG A 78 -27.07 15.97 20.25
C ARG A 78 -26.50 14.94 19.27
N THR A 79 -25.23 14.55 19.42
CA THR A 79 -24.55 13.62 18.50
C THR A 79 -25.10 12.21 18.64
N LYS A 80 -25.43 11.59 17.51
CA LYS A 80 -25.89 10.18 17.47
C LYS A 80 -24.69 9.25 17.27
N LEU A 81 -24.63 8.20 18.10
CA LEU A 81 -23.55 7.22 18.03
C LEU A 81 -23.92 6.08 17.08
N VAL A 82 -23.02 5.76 16.18
CA VAL A 82 -23.20 4.64 15.24
C VAL A 82 -21.99 3.72 15.27
N GLY A 83 -22.22 2.42 15.03
CA GLY A 83 -21.18 1.42 14.83
C GLY A 83 -21.27 0.84 13.43
N MET A 84 -20.20 0.23 12.93
CA MET A 84 -20.18 -0.41 11.62
C MET A 84 -20.04 -1.92 11.73
N ILE A 85 -20.79 -2.65 10.89
CA ILE A 85 -20.64 -4.09 10.66
C ILE A 85 -20.25 -4.32 9.20
N ASP A 86 -19.15 -5.04 8.95
CA ASP A 86 -18.93 -5.67 7.65
C ASP A 86 -19.77 -6.96 7.63
N PHE A 87 -20.73 -7.05 6.75
CA PHE A 87 -21.69 -8.16 6.72
C PHE A 87 -20.99 -9.53 6.74
N GLY A 88 -21.31 -10.31 7.77
CA GLY A 88 -20.68 -11.61 8.06
C GLY A 88 -19.57 -11.56 9.11
N THR A 89 -19.23 -10.39 9.68
CA THR A 89 -18.23 -10.31 10.77
C THR A 89 -18.86 -10.24 12.16
N CYS A 90 -20.14 -9.93 12.25
CA CYS A 90 -20.89 -9.87 13.52
C CYS A 90 -22.32 -10.35 13.28
N ASP A 91 -22.72 -11.44 13.94
CA ASP A 91 -24.05 -11.99 13.86
C ASP A 91 -25.04 -11.14 14.68
N ILE A 92 -26.32 -11.21 14.31
CA ILE A 92 -27.37 -10.47 14.98
C ILE A 92 -27.49 -10.79 16.48
N SER A 93 -27.10 -12.00 16.92
CA SER A 93 -27.05 -12.41 18.32
C SER A 93 -26.04 -11.66 19.19
N HIS A 94 -25.07 -10.99 18.57
CA HIS A 94 -24.08 -10.11 19.22
C HIS A 94 -24.53 -8.64 19.27
N VAL A 95 -25.71 -8.36 18.76
CA VAL A 95 -26.30 -7.02 18.71
C VAL A 95 -27.47 -6.96 19.68
N GLN A 96 -27.38 -6.16 20.76
CA GLN A 96 -28.48 -5.89 21.67
C GLN A 96 -29.59 -5.11 20.96
N THR A 97 -30.79 -5.09 21.50
CA THR A 97 -31.84 -4.17 21.01
C THR A 97 -31.38 -2.71 21.19
N ARG A 98 -31.93 -1.79 20.37
CA ARG A 98 -31.58 -0.35 20.49
C ARG A 98 -31.84 0.19 21.91
N ALA A 99 -32.86 -0.29 22.60
CA ALA A 99 -33.20 0.15 23.94
C ALA A 99 -32.14 -0.22 24.99
N GLU A 100 -31.39 -1.29 24.75
CA GLU A 100 -30.32 -1.79 25.65
C GLU A 100 -28.94 -1.32 25.25
N SER A 101 -28.75 -0.79 24.01
CA SER A 101 -27.47 -0.38 23.46
C SER A 101 -27.24 1.13 23.63
N CYS A 102 -25.99 1.53 23.79
CA CYS A 102 -25.61 2.95 23.71
C CYS A 102 -25.58 3.48 22.25
N LEU A 103 -25.57 2.61 21.23
CA LEU A 103 -25.60 2.99 19.83
C LEU A 103 -27.01 3.41 19.39
N ASP A 104 -27.11 4.51 18.64
CA ASP A 104 -28.34 4.93 17.98
C ASP A 104 -28.57 4.22 16.65
N GLY A 105 -27.47 3.88 15.97
CA GLY A 105 -27.54 3.28 14.65
C GLY A 105 -26.41 2.33 14.34
N ILE A 106 -26.62 1.55 13.27
CA ILE A 106 -25.66 0.60 12.74
C ILE A 106 -25.53 0.82 11.23
N ARG A 107 -24.30 0.94 10.78
CA ARG A 107 -23.91 1.01 9.37
C ARG A 107 -23.49 -0.38 8.91
N VAL A 108 -24.08 -0.88 7.83
CA VAL A 108 -23.79 -2.21 7.29
C VAL A 108 -23.08 -2.05 5.95
N ILE A 109 -21.80 -2.43 5.90
CA ILE A 109 -21.07 -2.54 4.63
C ILE A 109 -21.18 -3.95 4.09
N PHE A 110 -21.26 -4.08 2.77
CA PHE A 110 -21.35 -5.38 2.10
C PHE A 110 -20.81 -5.34 0.68
N LYS A 111 -20.29 -6.48 0.23
CA LYS A 111 -19.87 -6.68 -1.15
C LYS A 111 -21.06 -6.89 -2.07
N LYS A 112 -20.95 -6.51 -3.33
CA LYS A 112 -22.00 -6.57 -4.37
C LYS A 112 -22.76 -7.91 -4.38
N HIS A 113 -22.06 -9.04 -4.33
CA HIS A 113 -22.66 -10.39 -4.38
C HIS A 113 -23.40 -10.79 -3.09
N LEU A 114 -23.23 -10.04 -2.00
CA LEU A 114 -23.90 -10.27 -0.72
C LEU A 114 -25.07 -9.30 -0.46
N ARG A 115 -25.49 -8.52 -1.47
CA ARG A 115 -26.48 -7.44 -1.30
C ARG A 115 -27.82 -7.92 -0.74
N GLU A 116 -28.33 -9.05 -1.21
CA GLU A 116 -29.61 -9.57 -0.76
C GLU A 116 -29.60 -9.99 0.73
N PRO A 117 -28.70 -10.89 1.19
CA PRO A 117 -28.64 -11.25 2.61
C PRO A 117 -28.25 -10.07 3.50
N ALA A 118 -27.41 -9.13 3.03
CA ALA A 118 -27.06 -7.93 3.78
C ALA A 118 -28.26 -6.98 3.96
N MET A 119 -29.12 -6.83 2.95
CA MET A 119 -30.35 -6.04 3.07
C MET A 119 -31.38 -6.72 3.99
N ALA A 120 -31.46 -8.06 4.00
CA ALA A 120 -32.24 -8.78 4.98
C ALA A 120 -31.72 -8.55 6.42
N PHE A 121 -30.40 -8.52 6.61
CA PHE A 121 -29.78 -8.17 7.90
C PHE A 121 -30.07 -6.71 8.31
N CYS A 122 -30.04 -5.76 7.37
CA CYS A 122 -30.47 -4.39 7.61
C CYS A 122 -31.92 -4.31 8.10
N ARG A 123 -32.81 -5.13 7.57
CA ARG A 123 -34.22 -5.22 8.03
C ARG A 123 -34.31 -5.68 9.49
N GLN A 124 -33.58 -6.74 9.87
CA GLN A 124 -33.52 -7.21 11.24
C GLN A 124 -33.05 -6.13 12.22
N LEU A 125 -31.97 -5.41 11.87
CA LEU A 125 -31.45 -4.29 12.69
C LEU A 125 -32.47 -3.17 12.83
N LYS A 126 -33.26 -2.88 11.79
CA LYS A 126 -34.32 -1.88 11.82
C LYS A 126 -35.47 -2.35 12.75
N GLU A 127 -35.85 -3.62 12.71
CA GLU A 127 -36.84 -4.23 13.62
C GLU A 127 -36.37 -4.19 15.08
N MET A 128 -35.06 -4.25 15.33
CA MET A 128 -34.46 -4.04 16.66
C MET A 128 -34.42 -2.58 17.11
N GLY A 129 -34.91 -1.64 16.28
CA GLY A 129 -35.07 -0.22 16.60
C GLY A 129 -33.91 0.68 16.21
N TYR A 130 -32.88 0.17 15.53
CA TYR A 130 -31.71 0.97 15.12
C TYR A 130 -32.00 1.88 13.91
N ILE A 131 -31.31 3.02 13.87
CA ILE A 131 -31.07 3.80 12.65
C ILE A 131 -30.10 2.97 11.77
N VAL A 132 -30.54 2.53 10.59
CA VAL A 132 -29.75 1.62 9.75
C VAL A 132 -29.25 2.34 8.50
N PHE A 133 -27.95 2.17 8.20
CA PHE A 133 -27.32 2.72 7.01
C PHE A 133 -26.80 1.58 6.13
N SER A 134 -27.21 1.55 4.87
CA SER A 134 -26.75 0.60 3.86
C SER A 134 -25.57 1.21 3.09
N GLN A 135 -24.39 0.57 3.13
CA GLN A 135 -23.14 1.11 2.57
C GLN A 135 -22.73 0.32 1.32
N LEU A 136 -22.81 0.97 0.15
CA LEU A 136 -22.52 0.36 -1.15
C LEU A 136 -21.02 0.33 -1.44
N VAL A 137 -20.32 -0.68 -0.93
CA VAL A 137 -18.86 -0.83 -1.12
C VAL A 137 -18.55 -1.03 -2.60
N SER A 138 -17.50 -0.34 -3.07
CA SER A 138 -17.03 -0.41 -4.46
C SER A 138 -18.11 -0.07 -5.47
N ILE A 139 -18.77 1.08 -5.28
CA ILE A 139 -19.86 1.53 -6.17
C ILE A 139 -19.48 1.48 -7.66
N THR A 140 -18.22 1.72 -7.99
CA THR A 140 -17.67 1.66 -9.36
C THR A 140 -17.74 0.28 -10.00
N SER A 141 -18.00 -0.78 -9.21
CA SER A 141 -18.16 -2.14 -9.71
C SER A 141 -19.60 -2.50 -10.15
N TYR A 142 -20.56 -1.62 -9.88
CA TYR A 142 -21.94 -1.84 -10.26
C TYR A 142 -22.22 -1.32 -11.68
N THR A 143 -22.91 -2.13 -12.47
CA THR A 143 -23.60 -1.61 -13.67
C THR A 143 -24.87 -0.87 -13.23
N ASP A 144 -25.45 -0.06 -14.13
CA ASP A 144 -26.69 0.67 -13.84
C ASP A 144 -27.84 -0.29 -13.50
N ASP A 145 -27.95 -1.42 -14.20
CA ASP A 145 -28.99 -2.44 -13.94
C ASP A 145 -28.80 -3.08 -12.54
N GLU A 146 -27.56 -3.44 -12.17
CA GLU A 146 -27.24 -3.99 -10.86
C GLU A 146 -27.51 -2.97 -9.72
N LEU A 147 -27.25 -1.70 -9.99
CA LEU A 147 -27.57 -0.62 -9.04
C LEU A 147 -29.09 -0.45 -8.91
N MET A 148 -29.83 -0.53 -10.01
CA MET A 148 -31.32 -0.50 -9.99
C MET A 148 -31.90 -1.69 -9.21
N ASP A 149 -31.33 -2.89 -9.34
CA ASP A 149 -31.74 -4.04 -8.53
C ASP A 149 -31.51 -3.82 -7.04
N LEU A 150 -30.36 -3.23 -6.67
CA LEU A 150 -30.07 -2.88 -5.29
C LEU A 150 -31.01 -1.77 -4.78
N ILE A 151 -31.34 -0.77 -5.59
CA ILE A 151 -32.30 0.29 -5.25
C ILE A 151 -33.69 -0.31 -4.91
N ARG A 152 -34.14 -1.34 -5.63
CA ARG A 152 -35.41 -2.05 -5.27
C ARG A 152 -35.31 -2.68 -3.89
N LEU A 153 -34.20 -3.32 -3.54
CA LEU A 153 -33.98 -3.86 -2.19
C LEU A 153 -33.94 -2.77 -1.11
N VAL A 154 -33.32 -1.62 -1.42
CA VAL A 154 -33.27 -0.45 -0.53
C VAL A 154 -34.68 0.07 -0.28
N ASN A 155 -35.50 0.23 -1.32
CA ASN A 155 -36.90 0.71 -1.19
C ASN A 155 -37.80 -0.28 -0.45
N ASP A 156 -37.52 -1.57 -0.53
CA ASP A 156 -38.24 -2.60 0.22
C ASP A 156 -37.88 -2.58 1.72
N VAL A 157 -36.62 -2.40 2.07
CA VAL A 157 -36.14 -2.35 3.46
C VAL A 157 -36.33 -0.98 4.10
N LYS A 158 -36.19 0.09 3.31
CA LYS A 158 -36.18 1.50 3.76
C LYS A 158 -35.24 1.74 4.94
N PRO A 159 -33.93 1.56 4.75
CA PRO A 159 -32.95 2.00 5.75
C PRO A 159 -33.03 3.52 5.94
N HIS A 160 -32.44 4.05 7.00
CA HIS A 160 -32.35 5.50 7.20
C HIS A 160 -31.59 6.19 6.06
N ALA A 161 -30.51 5.57 5.58
CA ALA A 161 -29.72 6.05 4.45
C ALA A 161 -29.14 4.91 3.62
N VAL A 162 -28.92 5.21 2.32
CA VAL A 162 -28.09 4.43 1.43
C VAL A 162 -26.91 5.29 0.99
N SER A 163 -25.67 4.79 1.13
CA SER A 163 -24.48 5.58 0.91
C SER A 163 -23.68 5.11 -0.29
N ILE A 164 -23.27 6.06 -1.12
CA ILE A 164 -22.22 5.89 -2.14
C ILE A 164 -20.88 5.76 -1.40
N VAL A 165 -20.23 4.61 -1.51
CA VAL A 165 -18.92 4.39 -0.90
C VAL A 165 -17.84 4.35 -1.98
N ASP A 166 -17.03 5.40 -2.03
CA ASP A 166 -15.86 5.49 -2.91
C ASP A 166 -14.67 4.74 -2.28
N THR A 167 -14.78 3.41 -2.26
CA THR A 167 -13.89 2.51 -1.52
C THR A 167 -12.40 2.69 -1.87
N TYR A 168 -12.11 3.08 -3.09
CA TYR A 168 -10.74 3.23 -3.59
C TYR A 168 -10.39 4.67 -4.00
N GLY A 169 -11.27 5.64 -3.69
CA GLY A 169 -11.05 7.05 -4.03
C GLY A 169 -10.97 7.30 -5.52
N LEU A 170 -11.83 6.64 -6.32
CA LEU A 170 -11.80 6.66 -7.80
C LEU A 170 -12.77 7.66 -8.41
N LEU A 171 -13.72 8.16 -7.62
CA LEU A 171 -14.78 8.98 -8.16
C LEU A 171 -14.28 10.38 -8.54
N HIS A 172 -14.46 10.70 -9.80
CA HIS A 172 -14.44 12.07 -10.31
C HIS A 172 -15.87 12.65 -10.28
N LYS A 173 -16.00 13.97 -10.35
CA LYS A 173 -17.27 14.69 -10.30
C LYS A 173 -18.37 14.09 -11.22
N GLY A 174 -17.99 13.71 -12.43
CA GLY A 174 -18.97 13.21 -13.43
C GLY A 174 -19.61 11.90 -13.02
N ASN A 175 -18.83 10.90 -12.65
CA ASN A 175 -19.36 9.59 -12.24
C ASN A 175 -19.96 9.63 -10.82
N LEU A 176 -19.46 10.47 -9.90
CA LEU A 176 -20.12 10.72 -8.62
C LEU A 176 -21.55 11.23 -8.83
N PHE A 177 -21.72 12.22 -9.69
CA PHE A 177 -23.05 12.77 -10.00
C PHE A 177 -23.97 11.77 -10.68
N HIS A 178 -23.42 10.88 -11.53
CA HIS A 178 -24.21 9.80 -12.11
C HIS A 178 -24.82 8.89 -11.03
N TYR A 179 -24.01 8.38 -10.09
CA TYR A 179 -24.51 7.53 -9.00
C TYR A 179 -25.47 8.29 -8.08
N TYR A 180 -25.14 9.54 -7.76
CA TYR A 180 -26.01 10.37 -6.93
C TYR A 180 -27.39 10.59 -7.58
N GLU A 181 -27.43 10.96 -8.87
CA GLU A 181 -28.69 11.18 -9.59
C GLU A 181 -29.53 9.90 -9.70
N MET A 182 -28.88 8.74 -9.87
CA MET A 182 -29.58 7.45 -9.86
C MET A 182 -30.24 7.20 -8.51
N LEU A 183 -29.52 7.38 -7.40
CA LEU A 183 -30.06 7.20 -6.05
C LEU A 183 -31.15 8.26 -5.76
N ASP A 184 -30.88 9.54 -6.03
CA ASP A 184 -31.83 10.63 -5.75
C ASP A 184 -33.15 10.48 -6.51
N ARG A 185 -33.11 9.94 -7.72
CA ARG A 185 -34.30 9.74 -8.57
C ARG A 185 -35.10 8.50 -8.23
N HIS A 186 -34.43 7.39 -7.85
CA HIS A 186 -35.08 6.07 -7.79
C HIS A 186 -35.21 5.51 -6.37
N VAL A 187 -34.49 6.04 -5.39
CA VAL A 187 -34.67 5.68 -3.97
C VAL A 187 -35.85 6.47 -3.41
N ASP A 188 -36.67 5.84 -2.56
CA ASP A 188 -37.81 6.48 -1.91
C ASP A 188 -37.38 7.76 -1.15
N SER A 189 -38.19 8.79 -1.17
CA SER A 189 -37.87 10.13 -0.69
C SER A 189 -37.58 10.22 0.82
N ASP A 190 -38.08 9.25 1.60
CA ASP A 190 -37.88 9.10 3.03
C ASP A 190 -36.53 8.45 3.42
N VAL A 191 -35.78 7.93 2.44
CA VAL A 191 -34.45 7.37 2.64
C VAL A 191 -33.41 8.41 2.27
N ALA A 192 -32.48 8.74 3.16
CA ALA A 192 -31.38 9.65 2.91
C ALA A 192 -30.34 9.06 1.93
N VAL A 193 -29.63 9.93 1.23
CA VAL A 193 -28.46 9.53 0.43
C VAL A 193 -27.19 9.92 1.19
N GLY A 194 -26.23 8.99 1.28
CA GLY A 194 -24.94 9.22 1.91
C GLY A 194 -23.79 9.24 0.91
N TYR A 195 -22.69 9.85 1.32
CA TYR A 195 -21.42 9.82 0.59
C TYR A 195 -20.24 9.61 1.54
N HIS A 196 -19.53 8.51 1.36
CA HIS A 196 -18.28 8.19 2.04
C HIS A 196 -17.14 8.15 1.02
N SER A 197 -16.17 9.05 1.17
CA SER A 197 -15.12 9.29 0.17
C SER A 197 -13.73 8.97 0.68
N HIS A 198 -12.96 8.18 -0.10
CA HIS A 198 -11.51 8.07 0.11
C HIS A 198 -10.72 9.04 -0.78
N ASN A 199 -9.53 9.44 -0.30
CA ASN A 199 -8.77 10.56 -0.84
C ASN A 199 -7.59 10.14 -1.75
N ASN A 200 -7.66 8.97 -2.38
CA ASN A 200 -6.53 8.43 -3.16
C ASN A 200 -6.16 9.29 -4.36
N PHE A 201 -7.13 9.95 -4.99
CA PHE A 201 -6.92 10.97 -6.03
C PHE A 201 -6.95 12.42 -5.50
N GLN A 202 -6.95 12.63 -4.18
CA GLN A 202 -7.04 13.95 -3.53
C GLN A 202 -8.33 14.72 -3.87
N LEU A 203 -9.42 13.99 -4.18
CA LEU A 203 -10.71 14.57 -4.56
C LEU A 203 -11.79 14.44 -3.48
N ALA A 204 -11.51 13.80 -2.33
CA ALA A 204 -12.53 13.51 -1.33
C ALA A 204 -13.26 14.77 -0.84
N TYR A 205 -12.54 15.79 -0.42
CA TYR A 205 -13.11 17.07 0.02
C TYR A 205 -13.82 17.80 -1.14
N ALA A 206 -13.17 17.91 -2.30
CA ALA A 206 -13.74 18.59 -3.46
C ALA A 206 -15.05 17.94 -3.92
N ASN A 207 -15.08 16.60 -4.02
CA ASN A 207 -16.28 15.86 -4.37
C ASN A 207 -17.39 16.02 -3.34
N SER A 208 -17.06 16.04 -2.05
CA SER A 208 -18.05 16.24 -0.97
C SER A 208 -18.72 17.61 -1.07
N ILE A 209 -17.96 18.71 -1.23
CA ILE A 209 -18.55 20.05 -1.38
C ILE A 209 -19.33 20.23 -2.69
N GLU A 210 -18.87 19.62 -3.77
CA GLU A 210 -19.60 19.63 -5.04
C GLU A 210 -20.95 18.90 -4.91
N LEU A 211 -20.97 17.76 -4.20
CA LEU A 211 -22.20 17.01 -3.95
C LEU A 211 -23.14 17.79 -3.01
N ILE A 212 -22.61 18.41 -1.96
CA ILE A 212 -23.39 19.29 -1.05
C ILE A 212 -24.03 20.43 -1.84
N ASN A 213 -23.29 21.08 -2.72
CA ASN A 213 -23.81 22.15 -3.58
C ASN A 213 -24.88 21.65 -4.56
N ARG A 214 -24.68 20.47 -5.14
CA ARG A 214 -25.67 19.83 -6.03
C ARG A 214 -26.95 19.49 -5.30
N HIS A 215 -26.87 19.18 -4.00
CA HIS A 215 -27.99 18.82 -3.14
C HIS A 215 -28.73 20.01 -2.53
N ARG A 216 -28.20 21.24 -2.64
CA ARG A 216 -28.68 22.45 -1.91
C ARG A 216 -30.20 22.64 -1.94
N ASP A 217 -30.82 22.41 -3.10
CA ASP A 217 -32.25 22.67 -3.32
C ASP A 217 -33.12 21.40 -3.19
N ARG A 218 -32.58 20.32 -2.63
CA ARG A 218 -33.29 19.06 -2.44
C ARG A 218 -33.89 18.97 -1.04
N SER A 219 -35.07 18.37 -0.94
CA SER A 219 -35.76 18.13 0.35
C SER A 219 -35.24 16.89 1.09
N ARG A 220 -34.64 15.95 0.37
CA ARG A 220 -34.01 14.73 0.91
C ARG A 220 -32.85 15.09 1.86
N THR A 221 -32.54 14.25 2.83
CA THR A 221 -31.33 14.40 3.64
C THR A 221 -30.13 13.86 2.86
N LEU A 222 -29.02 14.64 2.85
CA LEU A 222 -27.70 14.19 2.40
C LEU A 222 -26.79 14.00 3.60
N LEU A 223 -26.17 12.83 3.71
CA LEU A 223 -25.16 12.51 4.73
C LEU A 223 -23.77 12.53 4.09
N CYS A 224 -22.84 13.31 4.64
CA CYS A 224 -21.44 13.33 4.20
C CYS A 224 -20.52 12.86 5.32
N ASP A 225 -19.68 11.87 5.02
CA ASP A 225 -18.69 11.34 5.93
C ASP A 225 -17.39 12.12 5.84
N GLY A 226 -16.72 12.29 6.99
CA GLY A 226 -15.37 12.83 7.08
C GLY A 226 -14.64 12.27 8.30
N SER A 227 -13.37 12.59 8.43
CA SER A 227 -12.58 12.20 9.59
C SER A 227 -11.61 13.28 9.99
N LEU A 228 -11.22 13.34 11.27
CA LEU A 228 -10.23 14.30 11.77
C LEU A 228 -8.92 14.15 11.01
N PHE A 229 -8.43 15.28 10.48
CA PHE A 229 -7.21 15.37 9.67
C PHE A 229 -7.20 14.38 8.49
N GLY A 230 -8.40 14.00 8.00
CA GLY A 230 -8.58 13.04 6.94
C GLY A 230 -8.06 11.62 7.25
N MET A 231 -7.94 11.23 8.52
CA MET A 231 -7.44 9.91 8.92
C MET A 231 -8.33 8.80 8.36
N GLY A 232 -7.75 7.81 7.64
CA GLY A 232 -8.53 6.73 7.06
C GLY A 232 -7.72 5.80 6.19
N LYS A 233 -8.39 4.81 5.62
CA LYS A 233 -7.81 3.80 4.73
C LYS A 233 -7.18 4.43 3.48
N GLY A 234 -6.03 3.92 3.05
CA GLY A 234 -5.34 4.40 1.85
C GLY A 234 -4.76 5.81 2.04
N ALA A 235 -5.20 6.77 1.23
CA ALA A 235 -4.84 8.18 1.39
C ALA A 235 -5.79 8.94 2.35
N GLY A 236 -6.64 8.22 3.10
CA GLY A 236 -7.58 8.79 4.06
C GLY A 236 -8.92 9.22 3.44
N ASN A 237 -9.65 10.04 4.17
CA ASN A 237 -11.02 10.50 3.86
C ASN A 237 -11.06 12.02 3.60
N ALA A 238 -12.25 12.57 3.39
CA ALA A 238 -12.46 14.01 3.47
C ALA A 238 -12.20 14.51 4.90
N PRO A 239 -11.40 15.56 5.11
CA PRO A 239 -11.18 16.13 6.45
C PRO A 239 -12.46 16.72 7.01
N ILE A 240 -12.92 16.24 8.18
CA ILE A 240 -14.20 16.66 8.79
C ILE A 240 -14.16 18.12 9.22
N GLU A 241 -13.00 18.63 9.68
CA GLU A 241 -12.81 20.03 10.05
C GLU A 241 -13.07 20.98 8.87
N LEU A 242 -12.67 20.57 7.65
CA LEU A 242 -12.92 21.35 6.45
C LEU A 242 -14.40 21.28 6.04
N LEU A 243 -15.04 20.13 6.18
CA LEU A 243 -16.48 19.99 5.92
C LEU A 243 -17.31 20.82 6.91
N CYS A 244 -17.00 20.76 8.20
CA CYS A 244 -17.66 21.57 9.23
C CYS A 244 -17.50 23.07 8.98
N MET A 245 -16.29 23.53 8.63
CA MET A 245 -16.02 24.91 8.26
C MET A 245 -16.86 25.33 7.05
N TYR A 246 -16.88 24.50 6.00
CA TYR A 246 -17.64 24.77 4.79
C TYR A 246 -19.16 24.89 5.07
N MET A 247 -19.71 23.97 5.87
CA MET A 247 -21.12 23.95 6.26
C MET A 247 -21.48 25.14 7.14
N ARG A 248 -20.61 25.55 8.07
CA ARG A 248 -20.79 26.76 8.86
C ARG A 248 -20.84 28.01 7.99
N ASP A 249 -19.85 28.16 7.10
CA ASP A 249 -19.66 29.39 6.34
C ASP A 249 -20.65 29.55 5.17
N ASN A 250 -21.16 28.44 4.60
CA ASN A 250 -22.04 28.50 3.42
C ASN A 250 -23.50 28.08 3.69
N PHE A 251 -23.78 27.42 4.83
CA PHE A 251 -25.11 26.90 5.18
C PHE A 251 -25.56 27.29 6.59
N GLY A 252 -24.80 28.11 7.30
CA GLY A 252 -25.17 28.59 8.64
C GLY A 252 -25.25 27.50 9.71
N LYS A 253 -24.60 26.33 9.50
CA LYS A 253 -24.60 25.26 10.49
C LYS A 253 -23.74 25.60 11.70
N ASP A 254 -24.22 25.20 12.88
CA ASP A 254 -23.56 25.49 14.16
C ASP A 254 -22.56 24.36 14.52
N TYR A 255 -21.41 24.34 13.82
CA TYR A 255 -20.28 23.45 14.11
C TYR A 255 -19.13 24.24 14.73
N HIS A 256 -18.61 23.77 15.88
CA HIS A 256 -17.52 24.40 16.62
C HIS A 256 -16.16 23.84 16.17
N VAL A 257 -15.63 24.35 15.05
CA VAL A 257 -14.38 23.87 14.43
C VAL A 257 -13.18 23.88 15.38
N SER A 258 -13.13 24.82 16.34
CA SER A 258 -12.05 24.88 17.36
C SER A 258 -11.94 23.59 18.18
N GLN A 259 -13.05 22.89 18.44
CA GLN A 259 -13.03 21.62 19.16
C GLN A 259 -12.40 20.51 18.31
N LEU A 260 -12.64 20.54 16.98
CA LEU A 260 -12.00 19.60 16.05
C LEU A 260 -10.50 19.83 15.97
N LEU A 261 -10.06 21.11 15.95
CA LEU A 261 -8.64 21.45 15.94
C LEU A 261 -7.93 20.99 17.22
N GLU A 262 -8.59 21.09 18.37
CA GLU A 262 -8.05 20.58 19.64
C GLU A 262 -7.91 19.05 19.62
N ALA A 263 -8.92 18.33 19.09
CA ALA A 263 -8.81 16.87 18.90
C ALA A 263 -7.66 16.49 17.96
N ILE A 264 -7.48 17.26 16.88
CA ILE A 264 -6.39 17.02 15.93
C ILE A 264 -5.05 17.21 16.62
N ASP A 265 -4.84 18.32 17.29
CA ASP A 265 -3.57 18.64 17.94
C ASP A 265 -3.21 17.63 19.04
N ALA A 266 -4.15 17.38 19.96
CA ALA A 266 -3.89 16.54 21.13
C ALA A 266 -3.89 15.03 20.84
N ASN A 267 -4.76 14.57 19.93
CA ASN A 267 -5.04 13.14 19.77
C ASN A 267 -4.56 12.57 18.41
N ILE A 268 -4.71 13.36 17.33
CA ILE A 268 -4.51 12.82 15.97
C ILE A 268 -3.08 13.04 15.46
N LEU A 269 -2.46 14.21 15.71
CA LEU A 269 -1.09 14.48 15.27
C LEU A 269 -0.04 13.52 15.87
N PRO A 270 -0.13 13.07 17.14
CA PRO A 270 0.74 12.02 17.66
C PRO A 270 0.60 10.69 16.91
N LEU A 271 -0.62 10.32 16.49
CA LEU A 271 -0.85 9.14 15.67
C LEU A 271 -0.31 9.34 14.25
N TYR A 272 -0.52 10.52 13.67
CA TYR A 272 0.01 10.86 12.35
C TYR A 272 1.53 10.78 12.28
N ALA A 273 2.22 11.26 13.30
CA ALA A 273 3.69 11.17 13.40
C ALA A 273 4.19 9.73 13.35
N LYS A 274 3.39 8.75 13.80
CA LYS A 274 3.74 7.33 13.84
C LYS A 274 3.29 6.57 12.58
N TYR A 275 2.07 6.81 12.10
CA TYR A 275 1.42 5.95 11.10
C TYR A 275 1.34 6.56 9.70
N HIS A 276 1.37 7.88 9.57
CA HIS A 276 1.32 8.65 8.33
C HIS A 276 0.24 8.18 7.34
N TRP A 277 -0.69 9.06 7.01
CA TRP A 277 -1.68 8.88 5.93
C TRP A 277 -1.67 10.12 5.02
N GLY A 278 -2.53 10.18 4.05
CA GLY A 278 -2.55 11.22 3.04
C GLY A 278 -2.06 10.71 1.69
N TYR A 279 -1.74 11.60 0.78
CA TYR A 279 -1.28 11.22 -0.55
C TYR A 279 -0.06 10.31 -0.49
N SER A 280 -0.16 9.19 -1.15
CA SER A 280 0.94 8.26 -1.29
C SER A 280 0.97 7.66 -2.70
N LEU A 281 2.19 7.40 -3.19
CA LEU A 281 2.36 6.78 -4.50
C LEU A 281 1.74 5.37 -4.57
N LYS A 282 1.72 4.64 -3.45
CA LYS A 282 1.07 3.33 -3.36
C LYS A 282 -0.45 3.43 -3.51
N ALA A 283 -1.09 4.38 -2.81
CA ALA A 283 -2.52 4.62 -2.91
C ALA A 283 -2.92 5.07 -4.32
N PHE A 284 -2.14 5.98 -4.92
CA PHE A 284 -2.33 6.40 -6.30
C PHE A 284 -2.25 5.23 -7.30
N VAL A 285 -1.22 4.38 -7.21
CA VAL A 285 -1.05 3.25 -8.12
C VAL A 285 -2.16 2.21 -7.96
N ALA A 286 -2.63 1.95 -6.73
CA ALA A 286 -3.77 1.08 -6.51
C ALA A 286 -5.04 1.66 -7.16
N ALA A 287 -5.31 2.93 -6.92
CA ALA A 287 -6.46 3.63 -7.46
C ALA A 287 -6.43 3.72 -9.00
N SER A 288 -5.27 4.09 -9.59
CA SER A 288 -5.14 4.22 -11.06
C SER A 288 -5.29 2.90 -11.82
N ASN A 289 -5.15 1.76 -11.14
CA ASN A 289 -5.40 0.43 -11.71
C ASN A 289 -6.74 -0.18 -11.26
N ASP A 290 -7.55 0.58 -10.51
CA ASP A 290 -8.84 0.13 -9.95
C ASP A 290 -8.69 -1.23 -9.24
N CYS A 291 -7.68 -1.35 -8.36
CA CYS A 291 -7.35 -2.63 -7.77
C CYS A 291 -7.20 -2.57 -6.24
N HIS A 292 -7.33 -3.75 -5.62
CA HIS A 292 -7.17 -3.89 -4.17
C HIS A 292 -5.75 -3.47 -3.74
N PRO A 293 -5.57 -2.60 -2.72
CA PRO A 293 -4.27 -2.07 -2.28
C PRO A 293 -3.23 -3.13 -1.91
N ASN A 294 -3.66 -4.32 -1.46
CA ASN A 294 -2.75 -5.42 -1.12
C ASN A 294 -1.93 -5.90 -2.31
N TYR A 295 -2.40 -5.74 -3.55
CA TYR A 295 -1.62 -6.04 -4.75
C TYR A 295 -0.39 -5.13 -4.85
N VAL A 296 -0.57 -3.84 -4.59
CA VAL A 296 0.55 -2.87 -4.57
C VAL A 296 1.53 -3.21 -3.46
N SER A 297 1.02 -3.44 -2.25
CA SER A 297 1.85 -3.81 -1.10
C SER A 297 2.69 -5.05 -1.38
N TYR A 298 2.06 -6.11 -1.91
CA TYR A 298 2.73 -7.35 -2.27
C TYR A 298 3.89 -7.14 -3.26
N LEU A 299 3.66 -6.39 -4.35
CA LEU A 299 4.68 -6.12 -5.36
C LEU A 299 5.80 -5.20 -4.82
N VAL A 300 5.46 -4.18 -4.04
CA VAL A 300 6.44 -3.27 -3.44
C VAL A 300 7.32 -4.01 -2.43
N ASP A 301 6.78 -4.99 -1.71
CA ASP A 301 7.53 -5.80 -0.74
C ASP A 301 8.56 -6.74 -1.40
N LYS A 302 8.46 -7.00 -2.71
CA LYS A 302 9.52 -7.68 -3.47
C LYS A 302 10.83 -6.88 -3.52
N LYS A 303 10.81 -5.55 -3.30
CA LYS A 303 11.95 -4.60 -3.25
C LYS A 303 12.72 -4.43 -4.57
N THR A 304 12.55 -5.32 -5.53
CA THR A 304 13.26 -5.36 -6.82
C THR A 304 12.58 -4.56 -7.92
N LEU A 305 11.28 -4.29 -7.77
CA LEU A 305 10.48 -3.56 -8.75
C LEU A 305 10.56 -2.04 -8.57
N SER A 306 10.64 -1.34 -9.70
CA SER A 306 10.32 0.09 -9.75
C SER A 306 8.81 0.29 -9.62
N ILE A 307 8.35 1.47 -9.23
CA ILE A 307 6.90 1.79 -9.21
C ILE A 307 6.31 1.72 -10.63
N LYS A 308 7.09 2.04 -11.67
CA LYS A 308 6.70 1.84 -13.06
C LYS A 308 6.38 0.37 -13.33
N SER A 309 7.28 -0.55 -12.97
CA SER A 309 7.06 -1.98 -13.15
C SER A 309 5.87 -2.50 -12.34
N VAL A 310 5.67 -2.00 -11.11
CA VAL A 310 4.49 -2.31 -10.30
C VAL A 310 3.22 -1.91 -11.06
N ASN A 311 3.16 -0.69 -11.59
CA ASN A 311 2.02 -0.21 -12.36
C ASN A 311 1.77 -1.05 -13.62
N GLU A 312 2.80 -1.44 -14.36
CA GLU A 312 2.71 -2.28 -15.55
C GLU A 312 2.20 -3.71 -15.25
N ILE A 313 2.58 -4.27 -14.09
CA ILE A 313 2.04 -5.57 -13.64
C ILE A 313 0.56 -5.43 -13.28
N LEU A 314 0.20 -4.39 -12.53
CA LEU A 314 -1.17 -4.17 -12.07
C LEU A 314 -2.13 -3.85 -13.22
N SER A 315 -1.68 -3.20 -14.29
CA SER A 315 -2.49 -2.95 -15.49
C SER A 315 -2.94 -4.24 -16.20
N ARG A 316 -2.32 -5.38 -15.88
CA ARG A 316 -2.68 -6.71 -16.40
C ARG A 316 -3.77 -7.42 -15.58
N LEU A 317 -4.15 -6.88 -14.41
CA LEU A 317 -5.25 -7.41 -13.61
C LEU A 317 -6.57 -7.31 -14.38
N GLN A 318 -7.40 -8.36 -14.33
CA GLN A 318 -8.64 -8.44 -15.10
C GLN A 318 -9.84 -8.80 -14.22
N GLY A 319 -10.99 -8.29 -14.59
CA GLY A 319 -12.30 -8.65 -14.03
C GLY A 319 -12.38 -8.48 -12.52
N ASP A 320 -13.16 -9.34 -11.88
CA ASP A 320 -13.42 -9.31 -10.43
C ASP A 320 -12.17 -9.52 -9.57
N LYS A 321 -11.10 -10.08 -10.16
CA LYS A 321 -9.81 -10.24 -9.48
C LYS A 321 -9.14 -8.90 -9.17
N LYS A 322 -9.52 -7.80 -9.81
CA LYS A 322 -9.06 -6.46 -9.43
C LYS A 322 -9.45 -6.12 -7.99
N LEU A 323 -10.66 -6.45 -7.59
CA LEU A 323 -11.26 -6.07 -6.31
C LEU A 323 -11.08 -7.13 -5.21
N LEU A 324 -10.93 -8.40 -5.61
CA LEU A 324 -10.72 -9.53 -4.70
C LEU A 324 -9.25 -9.92 -4.74
N TYR A 325 -8.51 -9.58 -3.66
CA TYR A 325 -7.08 -9.89 -3.57
C TYR A 325 -6.82 -11.40 -3.66
N ASP A 326 -6.05 -11.80 -4.66
CA ASP A 326 -5.58 -13.17 -4.90
C ASP A 326 -4.05 -13.16 -4.97
N LYS A 327 -3.41 -13.68 -3.92
CA LYS A 327 -1.95 -13.72 -3.81
C LYS A 327 -1.31 -14.57 -4.90
N ASN A 328 -1.92 -15.69 -5.28
CA ASN A 328 -1.35 -16.59 -6.29
C ASN A 328 -1.44 -15.96 -7.68
N TYR A 329 -2.54 -15.25 -7.96
CA TYR A 329 -2.71 -14.56 -9.22
C TYR A 329 -1.70 -13.43 -9.42
N ILE A 330 -1.46 -12.61 -8.39
CA ILE A 330 -0.45 -11.54 -8.49
C ILE A 330 0.97 -12.09 -8.57
N GLU A 331 1.28 -13.20 -7.90
CA GLU A 331 2.57 -13.87 -8.04
C GLU A 331 2.77 -14.36 -9.48
N GLN A 332 1.73 -14.95 -10.07
CA GLN A 332 1.79 -15.37 -11.48
C GLN A 332 2.04 -14.18 -12.41
N LEU A 333 1.31 -13.07 -12.26
CA LEU A 333 1.51 -11.85 -13.07
C LEU A 333 2.92 -11.26 -12.88
N TYR A 334 3.43 -11.29 -11.66
CA TYR A 334 4.80 -10.87 -11.36
C TYR A 334 5.82 -11.74 -12.10
N VAL A 335 5.68 -13.04 -12.01
CA VAL A 335 6.54 -14.02 -12.70
C VAL A 335 6.47 -13.84 -14.21
N ASP A 336 5.25 -13.71 -14.77
CA ASP A 336 5.04 -13.54 -16.21
C ASP A 336 5.57 -12.18 -16.70
N TYR A 337 5.55 -11.15 -15.85
CA TYR A 337 6.19 -9.87 -16.15
C TYR A 337 7.70 -10.00 -16.24
N GLN A 338 8.32 -10.79 -15.37
CA GLN A 338 9.75 -11.04 -15.38
C GLN A 338 10.18 -11.95 -16.54
N ARG A 339 9.28 -12.78 -17.05
CA ARG A 339 9.49 -13.65 -18.23
C ARG A 339 9.50 -12.89 -19.56
N HIS A 340 10.09 -11.73 -19.63
CA HIS A 340 10.48 -11.18 -20.92
C HIS A 340 11.70 -11.97 -21.38
N GLY A 341 11.47 -13.21 -21.82
CA GLY A 341 12.51 -14.06 -22.39
C GLY A 341 13.19 -13.28 -23.52
N CYS A 342 14.38 -12.81 -23.28
CA CYS A 342 15.22 -12.30 -24.34
C CYS A 342 16.16 -13.42 -24.77
N ASP A 343 16.37 -13.53 -26.08
CA ASP A 343 17.46 -14.36 -26.55
C ASP A 343 18.79 -13.66 -26.18
N ASP A 344 19.45 -14.20 -25.16
CA ASP A 344 20.71 -13.69 -24.64
C ASP A 344 21.95 -14.38 -25.24
N SER A 345 21.76 -15.22 -26.26
CA SER A 345 22.84 -15.98 -26.89
C SER A 345 23.95 -15.08 -27.44
N THR A 346 23.58 -14.02 -28.17
CA THR A 346 24.52 -13.03 -28.72
C THR A 346 25.26 -12.27 -27.59
N ALA A 347 24.56 -11.96 -26.49
CA ALA A 347 25.17 -11.30 -25.33
C ALA A 347 26.22 -12.21 -24.66
N TYR A 348 25.93 -13.50 -24.50
CA TYR A 348 26.90 -14.46 -23.96
C TYR A 348 28.08 -14.69 -24.88
N GLU A 349 27.90 -14.78 -26.21
CA GLU A 349 29.03 -14.87 -27.15
C GLU A 349 29.92 -13.62 -27.08
N GLY A 350 29.33 -12.43 -27.01
CA GLY A 350 30.08 -11.19 -26.79
C GLY A 350 30.84 -11.16 -25.46
N LEU A 351 30.24 -11.63 -24.37
CA LEU A 351 30.89 -11.72 -23.07
C LEU A 351 32.00 -12.75 -23.05
N LYS A 352 31.85 -13.92 -23.71
CA LYS A 352 32.93 -14.89 -23.86
C LYS A 352 34.15 -14.29 -24.59
N ILE A 353 33.91 -13.54 -25.66
CA ILE A 353 35.00 -12.85 -26.39
C ILE A 353 35.66 -11.80 -25.50
N LEU A 354 34.86 -10.98 -24.81
CA LEU A 354 35.33 -9.88 -23.97
C LEU A 354 36.22 -10.40 -22.81
N LEU A 355 35.81 -11.52 -22.19
CA LEU A 355 36.43 -12.07 -20.98
C LEU A 355 37.46 -13.17 -21.26
N ALA A 356 37.66 -13.56 -22.53
CA ALA A 356 38.57 -14.65 -22.91
C ALA A 356 40.00 -14.42 -22.41
N GLY A 357 40.52 -15.34 -21.60
CA GLY A 357 41.86 -15.30 -21.08
C GLY A 357 42.17 -14.19 -20.08
N ARG A 358 41.16 -13.46 -19.61
CA ARG A 358 41.31 -12.39 -18.61
C ARG A 358 41.09 -12.90 -17.19
N ASN A 359 41.87 -12.40 -16.24
CA ASN A 359 41.52 -12.45 -14.83
C ASN A 359 40.32 -11.52 -14.62
N VAL A 360 39.35 -11.94 -13.83
CA VAL A 360 38.18 -11.12 -13.51
C VAL A 360 38.18 -10.74 -12.04
N LEU A 361 37.94 -9.47 -11.74
CA LEU A 361 37.71 -8.96 -10.39
C LEU A 361 36.27 -8.45 -10.30
N VAL A 362 35.50 -9.01 -9.39
CA VAL A 362 34.15 -8.53 -9.13
C VAL A 362 34.10 -7.70 -7.85
N LEU A 363 33.58 -6.47 -7.95
CA LEU A 363 33.43 -5.55 -6.83
C LEU A 363 31.99 -5.52 -6.33
N GLY A 364 31.80 -5.92 -5.10
CA GLY A 364 30.55 -5.82 -4.34
C GLY A 364 30.47 -4.53 -3.52
N PRO A 365 29.28 -4.15 -3.03
CA PRO A 365 29.07 -2.88 -2.34
C PRO A 365 29.31 -2.93 -0.82
N GLY A 366 29.96 -3.97 -0.29
CA GLY A 366 30.25 -4.11 1.13
C GLY A 366 31.25 -3.06 1.65
N LYS A 367 31.35 -2.90 2.97
CA LYS A 367 32.25 -1.90 3.59
C LYS A 367 33.71 -2.15 3.31
N THR A 368 34.12 -3.41 3.20
CA THR A 368 35.51 -3.78 2.91
C THR A 368 36.05 -3.20 1.59
N ILE A 369 35.14 -2.73 0.68
CA ILE A 369 35.55 -2.01 -0.52
C ILE A 369 36.32 -0.71 -0.20
N VAL A 370 36.01 -0.10 0.94
CA VAL A 370 36.64 1.11 1.47
C VAL A 370 37.73 0.75 2.49
N ASP A 371 37.37 -0.10 3.45
CA ASP A 371 38.23 -0.41 4.61
C ASP A 371 39.49 -1.18 4.22
N GLU A 372 39.40 -2.05 3.20
CA GLU A 372 40.48 -2.88 2.70
C GLU A 372 40.93 -2.48 1.28
N ARG A 373 40.69 -1.22 0.90
CA ARG A 373 41.08 -0.67 -0.41
C ARG A 373 42.54 -0.95 -0.83
N PRO A 374 43.56 -0.88 0.06
CA PRO A 374 44.94 -1.18 -0.33
C PRO A 374 45.11 -2.58 -0.93
N ALA A 375 44.49 -3.61 -0.37
CA ALA A 375 44.56 -4.98 -0.88
C ALA A 375 43.92 -5.11 -2.28
N ILE A 376 42.83 -4.39 -2.53
CA ILE A 376 42.19 -4.37 -3.85
C ILE A 376 43.10 -3.70 -4.90
N VAL A 377 43.67 -2.55 -4.54
CA VAL A 377 44.60 -1.80 -5.44
C VAL A 377 45.84 -2.62 -5.76
N GLU A 378 46.42 -3.30 -4.77
CA GLU A 378 47.58 -4.20 -4.97
C GLU A 378 47.20 -5.35 -5.92
N HIS A 379 46.01 -5.96 -5.72
CA HIS A 379 45.57 -7.03 -6.61
C HIS A 379 45.36 -6.55 -8.04
N ILE A 380 44.76 -5.38 -8.24
CA ILE A 380 44.56 -4.77 -9.56
C ILE A 380 45.93 -4.53 -10.23
N ALA A 381 46.91 -3.95 -9.51
CA ALA A 381 48.22 -3.68 -10.03
C ALA A 381 49.01 -4.97 -10.41
N ALA A 382 48.88 -6.02 -9.59
CA ALA A 382 49.58 -7.29 -9.78
C ALA A 382 48.99 -8.17 -10.89
N LYS A 383 47.67 -8.16 -11.08
CA LYS A 383 46.96 -9.10 -11.96
C LYS A 383 46.32 -8.47 -13.19
N ASN A 384 46.23 -7.14 -13.25
CA ASN A 384 45.57 -6.38 -14.32
C ASN A 384 44.21 -7.02 -14.75
N PRO A 385 43.28 -7.23 -13.79
CA PRO A 385 42.05 -7.93 -14.08
C PRO A 385 41.05 -7.07 -14.87
N PHE A 386 40.11 -7.71 -15.54
CA PHE A 386 38.87 -7.05 -15.99
C PHE A 386 37.99 -6.80 -14.79
N VAL A 387 37.70 -5.53 -14.48
CA VAL A 387 36.98 -5.13 -13.26
C VAL A 387 35.49 -4.95 -13.54
N ILE A 388 34.66 -5.74 -12.86
CA ILE A 388 33.19 -5.66 -12.94
C ILE A 388 32.65 -5.24 -11.60
N SER A 389 31.84 -4.19 -11.54
CA SER A 389 31.10 -3.84 -10.31
C SER A 389 29.62 -4.26 -10.41
N ILE A 390 28.98 -4.51 -9.26
CA ILE A 390 27.57 -4.96 -9.20
C ILE A 390 26.66 -3.84 -8.68
N ASN A 391 25.73 -3.38 -9.53
CA ASN A 391 24.69 -2.39 -9.20
C ASN A 391 25.20 -1.02 -8.71
N TYR A 392 26.50 -0.73 -8.82
CA TYR A 392 27.09 0.56 -8.44
C TYR A 392 28.44 0.76 -9.12
N ILE A 393 28.93 1.97 -9.13
CA ILE A 393 30.30 2.31 -9.57
C ILE A 393 31.02 2.89 -8.35
N PRO A 394 32.06 2.20 -7.82
CA PRO A 394 32.73 2.63 -6.61
C PRO A 394 33.67 3.81 -6.90
N ASP A 395 33.68 4.78 -5.98
CA ASP A 395 34.61 5.91 -6.08
C ASP A 395 36.07 5.47 -5.97
N GLY A 396 36.89 5.99 -6.88
CA GLY A 396 38.33 5.79 -6.85
C GLY A 396 38.82 4.42 -7.37
N PHE A 397 37.97 3.67 -8.06
CA PHE A 397 38.38 2.51 -8.85
C PHE A 397 38.01 2.72 -10.31
N SER A 398 38.90 2.28 -11.20
CA SER A 398 38.57 2.14 -12.62
C SER A 398 37.81 0.85 -12.81
N VAL A 399 36.61 0.93 -13.40
CA VAL A 399 35.71 -0.19 -13.63
C VAL A 399 35.52 -0.36 -15.13
N ASP A 400 35.75 -1.57 -15.66
CA ASP A 400 35.57 -1.88 -17.08
C ASP A 400 34.12 -2.15 -17.43
N ALA A 401 33.37 -2.77 -16.50
CA ALA A 401 31.94 -3.06 -16.68
C ALA A 401 31.14 -2.91 -15.39
N VAL A 402 29.87 -2.58 -15.53
CA VAL A 402 28.90 -2.65 -14.42
C VAL A 402 27.79 -3.64 -14.75
N PHE A 403 27.51 -4.54 -13.82
CA PHE A 403 26.39 -5.47 -13.90
C PHE A 403 25.19 -4.92 -13.14
N LEU A 404 24.07 -4.76 -13.83
CA LEU A 404 22.86 -4.11 -13.36
C LEU A 404 21.68 -5.09 -13.37
N THR A 405 21.06 -5.29 -12.22
CA THR A 405 19.93 -6.21 -12.06
C THR A 405 18.67 -5.53 -11.54
N ASN A 406 18.76 -4.25 -11.13
CA ASN A 406 17.72 -3.56 -10.39
C ASN A 406 17.54 -2.12 -10.92
N SER A 407 16.35 -1.78 -11.36
CA SER A 407 16.02 -0.45 -11.92
C SER A 407 16.29 0.70 -10.95
N LYS A 408 16.11 0.50 -9.63
CA LYS A 408 16.41 1.54 -8.64
C LYS A 408 17.90 1.83 -8.59
N ARG A 409 18.74 0.78 -8.60
CA ARG A 409 20.21 0.92 -8.62
C ARG A 409 20.67 1.55 -9.91
N TYR A 410 20.13 1.13 -11.06
CA TYR A 410 20.42 1.79 -12.33
C TYR A 410 20.13 3.30 -12.25
N ASN A 411 18.94 3.70 -11.77
CA ASN A 411 18.57 5.12 -11.65
C ASN A 411 19.47 5.89 -10.68
N GLN A 412 19.95 5.26 -9.60
CA GLN A 412 20.89 5.87 -8.66
C GLN A 412 22.29 6.08 -9.27
N GLN A 413 22.66 5.30 -10.31
CA GLN A 413 23.98 5.33 -10.94
C GLN A 413 24.00 6.02 -12.30
N VAL A 414 22.87 6.52 -12.80
CA VAL A 414 22.75 7.11 -14.16
C VAL A 414 23.80 8.20 -14.42
N SER A 415 24.06 9.08 -13.46
CA SER A 415 25.06 10.15 -13.61
C SER A 415 26.48 9.59 -13.74
N ALA A 416 26.84 8.62 -12.89
CA ALA A 416 28.16 7.97 -12.94
C ALA A 416 28.33 7.14 -14.22
N ILE A 417 27.30 6.42 -14.65
CA ILE A 417 27.27 5.67 -15.92
C ILE A 417 27.46 6.62 -17.09
N THR A 418 26.75 7.76 -17.10
CA THR A 418 26.83 8.74 -18.19
C THR A 418 28.24 9.38 -18.27
N ALA A 419 28.83 9.69 -17.12
CA ALA A 419 30.16 10.27 -17.04
C ALA A 419 31.27 9.31 -17.57
N ASN A 420 31.07 8.01 -17.47
CA ASN A 420 32.00 6.96 -17.88
C ASN A 420 31.61 6.25 -19.18
N ALA A 421 30.60 6.73 -19.90
CA ALA A 421 29.96 6.04 -21.02
C ALA A 421 30.93 5.64 -22.17
N ALA A 422 32.03 6.33 -22.33
CA ALA A 422 33.00 6.04 -23.40
C ALA A 422 33.84 4.77 -23.13
N SER A 423 34.04 4.38 -21.87
CA SER A 423 34.93 3.28 -21.47
C SER A 423 34.20 2.16 -20.71
N LEU A 424 33.04 2.44 -20.17
CA LEU A 424 32.29 1.53 -19.29
C LEU A 424 31.33 0.65 -20.10
N LYS A 425 31.44 -0.68 -19.96
CA LYS A 425 30.47 -1.63 -20.51
C LYS A 425 29.30 -1.83 -19.59
N LEU A 426 28.08 -1.85 -20.15
CA LEU A 426 26.84 -2.05 -19.40
C LEU A 426 26.31 -3.47 -19.64
N ILE A 427 26.39 -4.31 -18.60
CA ILE A 427 25.81 -5.64 -18.57
C ILE A 427 24.51 -5.54 -17.75
N ALA A 428 23.36 -5.80 -18.33
CA ALA A 428 22.09 -5.65 -17.64
C ALA A 428 21.19 -6.87 -17.82
N THR A 429 20.31 -7.08 -16.86
CA THR A 429 19.25 -8.10 -17.00
C THR A 429 18.05 -7.54 -17.76
N SER A 430 17.29 -8.41 -18.43
CA SER A 430 16.20 -8.07 -19.34
C SER A 430 15.01 -7.34 -18.68
N ASN A 431 14.92 -7.36 -17.36
CA ASN A 431 13.93 -6.62 -16.58
C ASN A 431 14.25 -5.12 -16.42
N LEU A 432 15.39 -4.65 -16.93
CA LEU A 432 15.75 -3.25 -16.93
C LEU A 432 15.40 -2.59 -18.26
N THR A 433 14.97 -1.34 -18.20
CA THR A 433 14.76 -0.50 -19.39
C THR A 433 15.68 0.72 -19.33
N ARG A 434 16.21 1.09 -20.48
CA ARG A 434 17.05 2.29 -20.65
C ARG A 434 16.29 3.32 -21.49
N THR A 435 16.37 4.60 -21.12
CA THR A 435 15.62 5.67 -21.81
C THR A 435 16.22 6.02 -23.17
N LYS A 436 17.54 5.89 -23.33
CA LYS A 436 18.26 6.14 -24.59
C LYS A 436 19.35 5.09 -24.80
N GLY A 437 19.35 4.48 -25.98
CA GLY A 437 20.29 3.44 -26.34
C GLY A 437 20.00 2.08 -25.69
N GLU A 438 20.84 1.12 -26.01
CA GLU A 438 20.75 -0.24 -25.49
C GLU A 438 21.88 -0.48 -24.48
N PHE A 439 21.76 -1.50 -23.65
CA PHE A 439 22.87 -2.02 -22.86
C PHE A 439 23.84 -2.75 -23.79
N ASP A 440 25.14 -2.77 -23.48
CA ASP A 440 26.12 -3.51 -24.29
C ASP A 440 25.80 -5.01 -24.30
N PHE A 441 25.31 -5.54 -23.16
CA PHE A 441 24.90 -6.92 -23.01
C PHE A 441 23.61 -6.99 -22.20
N THR A 442 22.54 -7.52 -22.79
CA THR A 442 21.27 -7.79 -22.11
C THR A 442 21.13 -9.29 -21.90
N LEU A 443 21.00 -9.70 -20.64
CA LEU A 443 20.91 -11.10 -20.22
C LEU A 443 19.50 -11.44 -19.76
N ASP A 444 19.04 -12.64 -20.04
CA ASP A 444 17.74 -13.08 -19.61
C ASP A 444 17.67 -13.18 -18.08
N TYR A 445 16.85 -12.30 -17.46
CA TYR A 445 16.69 -12.23 -16.02
C TYR A 445 16.21 -13.54 -15.43
N GLU A 446 15.24 -14.19 -16.09
CA GLU A 446 14.60 -15.42 -15.62
C GLU A 446 15.59 -16.59 -15.52
N SER A 447 16.56 -16.65 -16.43
CA SER A 447 17.60 -17.69 -16.42
C SER A 447 18.60 -17.54 -15.26
N LEU A 448 18.67 -16.36 -14.65
CA LEU A 448 19.63 -16.04 -13.60
C LEU A 448 19.05 -16.11 -12.19
N VAL A 449 17.74 -15.88 -12.00
CA VAL A 449 17.10 -15.91 -10.68
C VAL A 449 17.06 -17.33 -10.10
N ASP A 450 16.95 -17.40 -8.78
CA ASP A 450 16.71 -18.65 -8.06
C ASP A 450 15.41 -18.53 -7.27
N ARG A 451 14.37 -19.19 -7.75
CA ARG A 451 13.02 -19.14 -7.14
C ARG A 451 12.93 -19.87 -5.79
N SER A 452 13.88 -20.73 -5.48
CA SER A 452 13.95 -21.42 -4.19
C SER A 452 14.59 -20.58 -3.09
N ALA A 453 15.27 -19.48 -3.47
CA ALA A 453 15.95 -18.59 -2.53
C ALA A 453 14.98 -17.67 -1.81
N VAL A 454 15.27 -17.33 -0.56
CA VAL A 454 14.55 -16.31 0.22
C VAL A 454 14.57 -14.94 -0.49
N PHE A 455 15.66 -14.67 -1.21
CA PHE A 455 15.85 -13.50 -2.05
C PHE A 455 16.30 -13.95 -3.45
N MET A 456 15.31 -14.13 -4.35
CA MET A 456 15.45 -14.85 -5.62
C MET A 456 16.42 -14.22 -6.62
N ASP A 457 16.65 -12.91 -6.56
CA ASP A 457 17.47 -12.13 -7.48
C ASP A 457 18.73 -11.56 -6.81
N ASN A 458 19.42 -12.40 -6.04
CA ASN A 458 20.70 -12.06 -5.45
C ASN A 458 21.73 -11.73 -6.54
N SER A 459 22.05 -10.44 -6.71
CA SER A 459 22.88 -9.92 -7.80
C SER A 459 24.31 -10.51 -7.80
N PHE A 460 24.84 -10.87 -6.62
CA PHE A 460 26.14 -11.53 -6.48
C PHE A 460 26.11 -12.92 -7.12
N ILE A 461 25.13 -13.74 -6.74
CA ILE A 461 24.97 -15.08 -7.32
C ILE A 461 24.63 -15.01 -8.81
N MET A 462 23.79 -14.06 -9.23
CA MET A 462 23.48 -13.85 -10.65
C MET A 462 24.75 -13.53 -11.46
N MET A 463 25.62 -12.64 -10.95
CA MET A 463 26.88 -12.35 -11.64
C MET A 463 27.78 -13.57 -11.75
N LEU A 464 27.92 -14.37 -10.71
CA LEU A 464 28.70 -15.59 -10.75
C LEU A 464 28.14 -16.62 -11.76
N LYS A 465 26.82 -16.75 -11.86
CA LYS A 465 26.17 -17.57 -12.91
C LYS A 465 26.52 -17.06 -14.31
N VAL A 466 26.52 -15.73 -14.51
CA VAL A 466 26.92 -15.11 -15.79
C VAL A 466 28.36 -15.43 -16.14
N LEU A 467 29.29 -15.27 -15.20
CA LEU A 467 30.71 -15.55 -15.41
C LEU A 467 30.95 -17.03 -15.71
N SER A 468 30.29 -17.93 -14.99
CA SER A 468 30.35 -19.39 -15.25
C SER A 468 29.88 -19.73 -16.68
N LYS A 469 28.73 -19.19 -17.09
CA LYS A 469 28.18 -19.39 -18.44
C LYS A 469 29.04 -18.74 -19.54
N ALA A 470 29.73 -17.63 -19.21
CA ALA A 470 30.70 -17.00 -20.10
C ALA A 470 32.06 -17.75 -20.16
N GLY A 471 32.25 -18.80 -19.36
CA GLY A 471 33.48 -19.63 -19.38
C GLY A 471 34.66 -19.04 -18.62
N VAL A 472 34.44 -18.09 -17.71
CA VAL A 472 35.49 -17.52 -16.85
C VAL A 472 35.89 -18.58 -15.80
N ARG A 473 37.20 -18.77 -15.60
CA ARG A 473 37.72 -19.80 -14.69
C ARG A 473 38.27 -19.25 -13.38
N ASP A 474 38.79 -18.03 -13.37
CA ASP A 474 39.41 -17.43 -12.21
C ASP A 474 38.73 -16.09 -11.90
N VAL A 475 38.11 -15.99 -10.72
CA VAL A 475 37.36 -14.82 -10.28
C VAL A 475 37.86 -14.38 -8.90
N ALA A 476 38.37 -13.15 -8.81
CA ALA A 476 38.62 -12.49 -7.54
C ALA A 476 37.39 -11.71 -7.09
N LEU A 477 37.12 -11.69 -5.80
CA LEU A 477 35.93 -11.11 -5.16
C LEU A 477 36.34 -10.11 -4.10
N ALA A 478 35.81 -8.88 -4.13
CA ALA A 478 36.04 -7.86 -3.11
C ALA A 478 34.74 -7.15 -2.76
N GLY A 479 34.55 -6.75 -1.50
CA GLY A 479 33.35 -6.07 -1.07
C GLY A 479 32.12 -6.96 -0.94
N PHE A 480 32.32 -8.25 -0.71
CA PHE A 480 31.25 -9.24 -0.42
C PHE A 480 31.36 -9.69 1.02
N ASP A 481 31.10 -8.75 1.95
CA ASP A 481 31.32 -8.92 3.39
C ASP A 481 30.34 -9.90 4.03
N GLY A 482 29.19 -10.13 3.37
CA GLY A 482 27.99 -10.74 3.96
C GLY A 482 27.15 -9.72 4.72
N TYR A 483 25.99 -10.16 5.21
CA TYR A 483 24.98 -9.29 5.81
C TYR A 483 24.88 -9.48 7.34
N SER A 484 24.62 -8.38 8.04
CA SER A 484 24.46 -8.34 9.51
C SER A 484 23.25 -7.46 9.88
N SER A 485 22.56 -7.83 10.97
CA SER A 485 21.51 -7.00 11.59
C SER A 485 22.06 -5.80 12.35
N ASP A 486 23.31 -5.89 12.82
CA ASP A 486 23.87 -5.03 13.88
C ASP A 486 24.75 -3.91 13.33
N ARG A 487 25.03 -3.92 12.04
CA ARG A 487 25.87 -2.91 11.37
C ARG A 487 25.28 -2.52 10.01
N GLU A 488 25.81 -1.42 9.47
CA GLU A 488 25.58 -1.10 8.06
C GLU A 488 26.30 -2.11 7.16
N ASN A 489 25.60 -2.63 6.15
CA ASN A 489 26.08 -3.67 5.27
C ASN A 489 26.78 -3.15 4.02
N TYR A 490 26.56 -1.86 3.71
CA TYR A 490 27.10 -1.25 2.50
C TYR A 490 28.03 -0.08 2.83
N TYR A 491 28.97 0.21 1.94
CA TYR A 491 29.94 1.31 2.09
C TYR A 491 29.28 2.69 2.11
N ALA A 492 28.07 2.83 1.58
CA ALA A 492 27.30 4.05 1.61
C ALA A 492 25.89 3.77 2.19
N SER A 493 25.51 4.51 3.24
CA SER A 493 24.24 4.32 3.97
C SER A 493 23.00 4.43 3.08
N LYS A 494 23.03 5.29 2.03
CA LYS A 494 21.95 5.41 1.03
C LYS A 494 21.68 4.13 0.24
N MET A 495 22.57 3.13 0.31
CA MET A 495 22.43 1.83 -0.34
C MET A 495 21.73 0.81 0.55
N GLU A 496 21.62 1.08 1.85
CA GLU A 496 21.02 0.17 2.83
C GLU A 496 19.52 -0.03 2.55
N TYR A 497 19.05 -1.24 2.81
CA TYR A 497 17.63 -1.59 2.79
C TYR A 497 17.26 -2.29 4.10
N ASP A 498 16.17 -1.89 4.74
CA ASP A 498 15.70 -2.46 6.00
C ASP A 498 15.50 -3.99 5.94
N PHE A 499 15.06 -4.51 4.79
CA PHE A 499 14.85 -5.94 4.63
C PHE A 499 16.16 -6.73 4.68
N VAL A 500 17.30 -6.14 4.26
CA VAL A 500 18.62 -6.79 4.30
C VAL A 500 19.03 -7.05 5.74
N LYS A 501 18.76 -6.10 6.65
CA LYS A 501 19.01 -6.30 8.09
C LYS A 501 18.17 -7.42 8.68
N ARG A 502 16.89 -7.54 8.24
CA ARG A 502 15.98 -8.57 8.73
C ARG A 502 16.28 -9.99 8.21
N LEU A 503 16.70 -10.09 6.95
CA LEU A 503 16.91 -11.37 6.25
C LEU A 503 18.39 -11.68 6.03
N GLY A 504 19.30 -10.95 6.65
CA GLY A 504 20.74 -11.08 6.43
C GLY A 504 21.28 -12.49 6.68
N SER A 505 20.84 -13.14 7.76
CA SER A 505 21.24 -14.51 8.10
C SER A 505 20.80 -15.53 7.04
N GLU A 506 19.55 -15.40 6.58
CA GLU A 506 18.99 -16.30 5.56
C GLU A 506 19.67 -16.07 4.20
N ILE A 507 19.98 -14.81 3.86
CA ILE A 507 20.70 -14.49 2.62
C ILE A 507 22.12 -15.05 2.68
N ASN A 508 22.83 -14.91 3.80
CA ASN A 508 24.17 -15.47 3.98
C ASN A 508 24.13 -17.00 3.86
N SER A 509 23.16 -17.66 4.51
CA SER A 509 23.00 -19.10 4.45
C SER A 509 22.73 -19.61 3.01
N TYR A 510 21.94 -18.85 2.25
CA TYR A 510 21.70 -19.14 0.83
C TYR A 510 22.98 -19.00 0.01
N VAL A 511 23.75 -17.93 0.18
CA VAL A 511 25.01 -17.71 -0.54
C VAL A 511 26.01 -18.82 -0.21
N ASP A 512 26.19 -19.18 1.08
CA ASP A 512 27.07 -20.27 1.51
C ASP A 512 26.70 -21.64 0.92
N LYS A 513 25.40 -21.85 0.64
CA LYS A 513 24.92 -23.08 -0.01
C LYS A 513 25.27 -23.12 -1.50
N VAL A 514 25.17 -21.99 -2.20
CA VAL A 514 25.31 -21.92 -3.67
C VAL A 514 26.79 -21.76 -4.11
N LEU A 515 27.60 -21.06 -3.33
CA LEU A 515 29.02 -20.82 -3.67
C LEU A 515 29.82 -22.09 -3.99
N PRO A 516 29.71 -23.21 -3.22
CA PRO A 516 30.43 -24.46 -3.55
C PRO A 516 30.00 -25.08 -4.88
N GLU A 517 28.75 -24.90 -5.30
CA GLU A 517 28.27 -25.40 -6.58
C GLU A 517 28.91 -24.63 -7.75
N LEU A 518 28.98 -23.30 -7.63
CA LEU A 518 29.65 -22.42 -8.60
C LEU A 518 31.17 -22.64 -8.59
N GLY A 519 31.76 -22.91 -7.44
CA GLY A 519 33.16 -23.24 -7.27
C GLY A 519 33.63 -24.50 -8.00
N ARG A 520 32.72 -25.39 -8.45
CA ARG A 520 33.05 -26.53 -9.30
C ARG A 520 33.41 -26.14 -10.74
N SER A 521 32.91 -25.02 -11.22
CA SER A 521 33.13 -24.53 -12.59
C SER A 521 34.17 -23.42 -12.69
N MET A 522 34.46 -22.71 -11.58
CA MET A 522 35.39 -21.59 -11.52
C MET A 522 36.06 -21.51 -10.15
N SER A 523 37.34 -21.06 -10.13
CA SER A 523 38.05 -20.73 -8.91
C SER A 523 37.55 -19.38 -8.39
N LEU A 524 37.09 -19.33 -7.14
CA LEU A 524 36.61 -18.12 -6.47
C LEU A 524 37.58 -17.75 -5.34
N LYS A 525 38.09 -16.52 -5.35
CA LYS A 525 39.01 -16.04 -4.31
C LYS A 525 38.54 -14.71 -3.74
N PHE A 526 38.18 -14.68 -2.47
CA PHE A 526 37.95 -13.43 -1.75
C PHE A 526 39.27 -12.74 -1.44
N ILE A 527 39.42 -11.47 -1.84
CA ILE A 527 40.59 -10.63 -1.56
C ILE A 527 40.33 -9.63 -0.43
N THR A 528 39.10 -9.51 0.01
CA THR A 528 38.69 -8.76 1.21
C THR A 528 37.98 -9.69 2.21
N THR A 529 37.91 -9.26 3.46
CA THR A 529 37.26 -10.00 4.53
C THR A 529 35.79 -10.29 4.22
N THR A 530 35.35 -11.50 4.50
CA THR A 530 33.97 -11.98 4.25
C THR A 530 33.52 -12.94 5.36
N VAL A 531 32.21 -13.04 5.57
CA VAL A 531 31.61 -14.08 6.44
C VAL A 531 31.41 -15.41 5.72
N TYR A 532 31.50 -15.40 4.38
CA TYR A 532 31.29 -16.60 3.58
C TYR A 532 32.47 -17.58 3.75
N LYS A 533 32.12 -18.88 3.76
CA LYS A 533 33.13 -19.93 3.90
C LYS A 533 34.08 -19.92 2.69
N ALA A 534 35.35 -20.13 2.98
CA ALA A 534 36.33 -20.31 1.90
C ALA A 534 35.93 -21.53 1.03
N ILE A 535 36.02 -21.34 -0.30
CA ILE A 535 35.64 -22.34 -1.30
C ILE A 535 36.90 -23.07 -1.76
#